data_6abf40859ab3fe7b0298085c0dedf870
#
_entry.id   6abf40859ab3fe7b0298085c0dedf870
#
_cell.length_a   1.000
_cell.length_b   1.000
_cell.length_c   1.000
_cell.angle_alpha   90.00
_cell.angle_beta   90.00
_cell.angle_gamma   90.00
#
_symmetry.space_group_name_H-M   'P 1'
#
loop_
_entity.id
_entity.type
_entity.pdbx_description
1 polymer ?
#
loop_
_entity_poly.entity_id
_entity_poly.type
_entity_poly.pdbx_seq_one_letter_code
_entity_poly.pdbx_strand_id
1 'polypeptide(L)'
;SVNLLGDAGTSINYTGCPGVTGLQDLTASQSVSLTTGTPYTANVQFGTCGGNYNSAGEAWIDWNQNNVFENSESIGTWTGLPPTALSPFNFIVPVTALGGVTRMRVTQQEGGTLPLNPCATFTWGSVVDFQVIVTAGAPITCAFPSGLNVTALTSTSADLGWTDNSGSGIANIEWGPSGFTQGTGNLITGT
;
A
#
# COMPACT_ATOMS: atom_id res chain seq x y z
N SER A 1 10.02 11.47 -14.26
CA SER A 1 10.11 10.01 -14.46
C SER A 1 9.36 9.26 -13.36
N VAL A 2 8.95 8.03 -13.66
CA VAL A 2 8.34 7.10 -12.70
C VAL A 2 9.00 5.75 -12.86
N ASN A 3 9.50 5.19 -11.75
CA ASN A 3 10.05 3.84 -11.71
C ASN A 3 9.42 3.09 -10.54
N LEU A 4 8.75 1.98 -10.83
CA LEU A 4 8.17 1.07 -9.85
C LEU A 4 8.49 -0.36 -10.27
N LEU A 5 9.30 -1.03 -9.46
CA LEU A 5 9.61 -2.44 -9.65
C LEU A 5 8.58 -3.30 -8.92
N GLY A 6 8.00 -4.23 -9.64
CA GLY A 6 7.01 -5.17 -9.13
C GLY A 6 7.50 -6.61 -9.12
N ASP A 7 6.55 -7.53 -8.99
CA ASP A 7 6.78 -8.95 -8.93
C ASP A 7 7.21 -9.54 -10.27
N ALA A 8 7.94 -10.66 -10.22
CA ALA A 8 8.36 -11.43 -11.39
C ALA A 8 9.10 -10.60 -12.46
N GLY A 9 9.78 -9.53 -12.05
CA GLY A 9 10.53 -8.65 -12.96
C GLY A 9 9.66 -7.68 -13.76
N THR A 10 8.39 -7.54 -13.44
CA THR A 10 7.53 -6.50 -14.03
C THR A 10 7.92 -5.13 -13.52
N SER A 11 7.77 -4.08 -14.33
CA SER A 11 8.09 -2.73 -13.89
C SER A 11 7.39 -1.66 -14.73
N ILE A 12 7.04 -0.57 -14.07
CA ILE A 12 6.86 0.71 -14.72
C ILE A 12 8.22 1.37 -14.79
N ASN A 13 8.64 1.76 -15.99
CA ASN A 13 9.88 2.50 -16.20
C ASN A 13 9.63 3.60 -17.23
N TYR A 14 9.19 4.74 -16.75
CA TYR A 14 8.78 5.87 -17.56
C TYR A 14 9.72 7.05 -17.37
N THR A 15 10.21 7.54 -18.48
CA THR A 15 10.91 8.83 -18.56
C THR A 15 10.30 9.62 -19.69
N GLY A 16 9.92 10.84 -19.42
CA GLY A 16 9.36 11.69 -20.47
C GLY A 16 8.85 13.00 -19.94
N CYS A 17 8.40 13.77 -20.87
CA CYS A 17 7.80 15.06 -20.65
C CYS A 17 6.45 15.01 -21.36
N PRO A 18 5.35 14.63 -20.67
CA PRO A 18 4.04 14.51 -21.32
C PRO A 18 3.55 15.85 -21.90
N GLY A 19 4.22 16.94 -21.55
CA GLY A 19 3.88 18.26 -22.03
C GLY A 19 2.64 18.82 -21.35
N VAL A 20 2.04 19.82 -21.96
CA VAL A 20 0.84 20.52 -21.45
C VAL A 20 -0.46 19.97 -22.01
N THR A 21 -0.45 18.78 -22.57
CA THR A 21 -1.60 18.25 -23.34
C THR A 21 -2.55 17.36 -22.53
N GLY A 22 -2.55 17.46 -21.22
CA GLY A 22 -3.49 16.73 -20.38
C GLY A 22 -3.01 15.34 -19.94
N LEU A 23 -3.90 14.36 -19.97
CA LEU A 23 -3.62 12.99 -19.56
C LEU A 23 -2.81 12.21 -20.63
N GLN A 24 -1.69 11.62 -20.21
CA GLN A 24 -1.01 10.59 -20.98
C GLN A 24 -1.38 9.21 -20.43
N ASP A 25 -2.15 8.45 -21.19
CA ASP A 25 -2.54 7.09 -20.84
C ASP A 25 -1.50 6.09 -21.38
N LEU A 26 -0.75 5.46 -20.48
CA LEU A 26 0.25 4.43 -20.76
C LEU A 26 -0.17 3.05 -20.29
N THR A 27 -1.43 2.84 -19.93
CA THR A 27 -1.93 1.57 -19.39
C THR A 27 -1.74 0.40 -20.37
N ALA A 28 -1.71 0.66 -21.68
CA ALA A 28 -1.47 -0.38 -22.68
C ALA A 28 0.02 -0.77 -22.86
N SER A 29 0.95 0.05 -22.36
CA SER A 29 2.39 -0.11 -22.63
C SER A 29 3.27 -0.21 -21.39
N GLN A 30 2.78 0.24 -20.24
CA GLN A 30 3.51 0.26 -18.98
C GLN A 30 2.64 -0.42 -17.91
N SER A 31 3.08 -1.56 -17.42
CA SER A 31 2.35 -2.31 -16.40
C SER A 31 3.28 -2.91 -15.36
N VAL A 32 2.76 -3.05 -14.13
CA VAL A 32 3.47 -3.66 -13.01
C VAL A 32 2.54 -4.59 -12.25
N SER A 33 3.06 -5.73 -11.79
CA SER A 33 2.34 -6.68 -10.93
C SER A 33 2.73 -6.46 -9.46
N LEU A 34 1.74 -6.34 -8.59
CA LEU A 34 1.93 -6.07 -7.17
C LEU A 34 1.11 -7.07 -6.35
N THR A 35 1.68 -7.58 -5.26
CA THR A 35 1.00 -8.56 -4.38
C THR A 35 0.46 -7.88 -3.12
N THR A 36 -0.77 -8.20 -2.73
CA THR A 36 -1.40 -7.68 -1.50
C THR A 36 -0.57 -7.99 -0.26
N GLY A 37 -0.48 -7.03 0.67
CA GLY A 37 0.31 -7.14 1.89
C GLY A 37 1.82 -6.95 1.71
N THR A 38 2.30 -6.73 0.49
CA THR A 38 3.74 -6.58 0.18
C THR A 38 4.12 -5.09 0.08
N PRO A 39 5.29 -4.69 0.62
CA PRO A 39 5.80 -3.33 0.47
C PRO A 39 6.47 -3.12 -0.88
N TYR A 40 6.26 -1.93 -1.47
CA TYR A 40 6.92 -1.46 -2.69
C TYR A 40 7.33 -0.01 -2.57
N THR A 41 8.18 0.43 -3.50
CA THR A 41 8.61 1.82 -3.60
C THR A 41 8.42 2.31 -5.04
N ALA A 42 7.59 3.32 -5.22
CA ALA A 42 7.53 4.06 -6.48
C ALA A 42 8.50 5.26 -6.40
N ASN A 43 9.55 5.23 -7.19
CA ASN A 43 10.48 6.34 -7.30
C ASN A 43 9.97 7.33 -8.34
N VAL A 44 9.56 8.50 -7.91
CA VAL A 44 9.02 9.54 -8.78
C VAL A 44 9.97 10.73 -8.81
N GLN A 45 10.31 11.18 -10.01
CA GLN A 45 11.05 12.42 -10.19
C GLN A 45 10.16 13.43 -10.88
N PHE A 46 9.84 14.48 -10.18
CA PHE A 46 9.09 15.60 -10.71
C PHE A 46 10.03 16.52 -11.49
N GLY A 47 9.60 16.93 -12.66
CA GLY A 47 10.38 17.74 -13.57
C GLY A 47 9.49 18.70 -14.34
N THR A 48 10.11 19.56 -15.15
CA THR A 48 9.41 20.46 -16.06
C THR A 48 9.91 20.27 -17.48
N CYS A 49 9.03 20.54 -18.45
CA CYS A 49 9.38 20.59 -19.87
C CYS A 49 9.63 22.03 -20.34
N GLY A 50 9.85 22.94 -19.40
CA GLY A 50 10.01 24.39 -19.65
C GLY A 50 10.56 25.10 -18.43
N GLY A 51 9.89 26.12 -17.96
CA GLY A 51 10.29 26.87 -16.76
C GLY A 51 10.06 26.08 -15.47
N ASN A 52 10.80 26.39 -14.41
CA ASN A 52 10.69 25.75 -13.10
C ASN A 52 9.80 26.59 -12.20
N TYR A 53 8.67 26.05 -11.79
CA TYR A 53 7.68 26.71 -10.94
C TYR A 53 7.29 25.80 -9.78
N ASN A 54 6.97 26.36 -8.63
CA ASN A 54 6.50 25.61 -7.49
C ASN A 54 5.32 24.73 -7.88
N SER A 55 5.40 23.46 -7.54
CA SER A 55 4.42 22.46 -7.92
C SER A 55 4.10 21.53 -6.75
N ALA A 56 2.96 20.88 -6.83
CA ALA A 56 2.62 19.72 -6.02
C ALA A 56 2.53 18.49 -6.91
N GLY A 57 2.91 17.35 -6.37
CA GLY A 57 2.80 16.05 -7.03
C GLY A 57 2.16 15.04 -6.09
N GLU A 58 1.38 14.13 -6.65
CA GLU A 58 0.75 13.05 -5.91
C GLU A 58 0.55 11.84 -6.81
N ALA A 59 0.56 10.65 -6.21
CA ALA A 59 0.31 9.41 -6.90
C ALA A 59 -0.73 8.57 -6.16
N TRP A 60 -1.60 7.90 -6.90
CA TRP A 60 -2.67 7.03 -6.39
C TRP A 60 -2.67 5.70 -7.13
N ILE A 61 -3.21 4.66 -6.48
CA ILE A 61 -3.59 3.41 -7.13
C ILE A 61 -5.01 3.09 -6.70
N ASP A 62 -5.92 2.88 -7.68
CA ASP A 62 -7.33 2.53 -7.47
C ASP A 62 -7.41 1.08 -6.94
N TRP A 63 -7.31 0.92 -5.61
CA TRP A 63 -7.25 -0.40 -4.97
C TRP A 63 -8.60 -1.11 -4.94
N ASN A 64 -9.68 -0.35 -4.92
CA ASN A 64 -11.06 -0.89 -4.86
C ASN A 64 -11.71 -1.04 -6.24
N GLN A 65 -11.00 -0.64 -7.32
CA GLN A 65 -11.39 -0.77 -8.72
C GLN A 65 -12.76 -0.13 -9.04
N ASN A 66 -13.07 0.97 -8.35
CA ASN A 66 -14.31 1.72 -8.58
C ASN A 66 -14.17 2.81 -9.66
N ASN A 67 -12.98 2.96 -10.25
CA ASN A 67 -12.59 3.97 -11.25
C ASN A 67 -12.57 5.41 -10.69
N VAL A 68 -12.46 5.55 -9.38
CA VAL A 68 -12.27 6.82 -8.69
C VAL A 68 -10.99 6.71 -7.86
N PHE A 69 -10.16 7.74 -7.88
CA PHE A 69 -9.00 7.82 -6.99
C PHE A 69 -9.39 8.59 -5.74
N GLU A 70 -9.43 7.91 -4.60
CA GLU A 70 -9.70 8.53 -3.30
C GLU A 70 -8.41 8.91 -2.58
N ASN A 71 -8.51 9.82 -1.59
CA ASN A 71 -7.36 10.20 -0.77
C ASN A 71 -6.77 9.01 0.01
N SER A 72 -7.57 8.02 0.34
CA SER A 72 -7.15 6.77 0.98
C SER A 72 -6.29 5.87 0.08
N GLU A 73 -6.28 6.14 -1.21
CA GLU A 73 -5.53 5.41 -2.24
C GLU A 73 -4.25 6.13 -2.67
N SER A 74 -3.97 7.28 -2.07
CA SER A 74 -2.70 7.99 -2.27
C SER A 74 -1.52 7.17 -1.74
N ILE A 75 -0.53 6.95 -2.60
CA ILE A 75 0.69 6.20 -2.26
C ILE A 75 1.87 7.12 -1.95
N GLY A 76 1.74 8.43 -2.21
CA GLY A 76 2.76 9.41 -1.88
C GLY A 76 2.50 10.78 -2.47
N THR A 77 3.06 11.78 -1.80
CA THR A 77 2.92 13.20 -2.16
C THR A 77 4.26 13.90 -2.18
N TRP A 78 4.35 14.99 -2.93
CA TRP A 78 5.51 15.84 -3.02
C TRP A 78 5.10 17.31 -3.26
N THR A 79 5.90 18.24 -2.73
CA THR A 79 5.81 19.67 -3.07
C THR A 79 7.19 20.26 -3.23
N GLY A 80 7.36 21.18 -4.13
CA GLY A 80 8.64 21.87 -4.31
C GLY A 80 8.80 22.53 -5.67
N LEU A 81 10.05 22.89 -5.94
CA LEU A 81 10.47 23.49 -7.19
C LEU A 81 11.18 22.41 -8.06
N PRO A 82 10.58 21.98 -9.18
CA PRO A 82 11.27 21.04 -10.08
C PRO A 82 12.44 21.71 -10.84
N PRO A 83 13.38 20.93 -11.41
CA PRO A 83 13.47 19.48 -11.31
C PRO A 83 13.99 19.06 -9.94
N THR A 84 13.56 17.88 -9.49
CA THR A 84 13.94 17.34 -8.18
C THR A 84 14.82 16.10 -8.30
N ALA A 85 15.40 15.67 -7.19
CA ALA A 85 15.87 14.30 -7.03
C ALA A 85 14.68 13.32 -7.04
N LEU A 86 14.96 12.02 -7.13
CA LEU A 86 13.94 10.98 -6.97
C LEU A 86 13.29 11.09 -5.59
N SER A 87 11.97 11.09 -5.58
CA SER A 87 11.16 11.03 -4.36
C SER A 87 10.64 9.59 -4.21
N PRO A 88 11.07 8.85 -3.18
CA PRO A 88 10.58 7.51 -2.93
C PRO A 88 9.21 7.56 -2.26
N PHE A 89 8.21 7.02 -2.91
CA PHE A 89 6.88 6.80 -2.35
C PHE A 89 6.80 5.35 -1.89
N ASN A 90 6.94 5.15 -0.57
CA ASN A 90 6.91 3.83 0.05
C ASN A 90 5.46 3.51 0.45
N PHE A 91 4.95 2.38 0.00
CA PHE A 91 3.60 1.94 0.30
C PHE A 91 3.52 0.42 0.47
N ILE A 92 2.47 -0.04 1.13
CA ILE A 92 2.12 -1.46 1.22
C ILE A 92 0.81 -1.63 0.46
N VAL A 93 0.75 -2.60 -0.44
CA VAL A 93 -0.51 -2.94 -1.13
C VAL A 93 -1.54 -3.38 -0.07
N PRO A 94 -2.70 -2.71 0.03
CA PRO A 94 -3.69 -3.08 1.01
C PRO A 94 -4.09 -4.56 0.89
N VAL A 95 -4.23 -5.25 2.02
CA VAL A 95 -4.70 -6.65 2.03
C VAL A 95 -6.14 -6.77 1.52
N THR A 96 -6.88 -5.67 1.54
CA THR A 96 -8.25 -5.54 1.03
C THR A 96 -8.32 -5.11 -0.42
N ALA A 97 -7.18 -4.84 -1.08
CA ALA A 97 -7.16 -4.46 -2.49
C ALA A 97 -7.75 -5.58 -3.35
N LEU A 98 -8.59 -5.20 -4.31
CA LEU A 98 -9.19 -6.16 -5.22
C LEU A 98 -8.17 -6.70 -6.20
N GLY A 99 -8.14 -8.03 -6.37
CA GLY A 99 -7.30 -8.68 -7.37
C GLY A 99 -7.75 -8.36 -8.79
N GLY A 100 -6.81 -8.20 -9.70
CA GLY A 100 -7.09 -7.91 -11.10
C GLY A 100 -6.37 -6.67 -11.61
N VAL A 101 -6.81 -6.19 -12.75
CA VAL A 101 -6.23 -5.01 -13.43
C VAL A 101 -6.85 -3.74 -12.88
N THR A 102 -6.00 -2.83 -12.47
CA THR A 102 -6.36 -1.49 -12.02
C THR A 102 -5.42 -0.43 -12.58
N ARG A 103 -5.55 0.79 -12.12
CA ARG A 103 -4.83 1.96 -12.63
C ARG A 103 -4.05 2.66 -11.52
N MET A 104 -2.84 3.06 -11.84
CA MET A 104 -2.04 4.02 -11.09
C MET A 104 -2.05 5.35 -11.83
N ARG A 105 -2.24 6.45 -11.12
CA ARG A 105 -2.14 7.83 -11.64
C ARG A 105 -1.03 8.57 -10.91
N VAL A 106 -0.22 9.29 -11.66
CA VAL A 106 0.75 10.24 -11.14
C VAL A 106 0.44 11.62 -11.71
N THR A 107 0.24 12.59 -10.84
CA THR A 107 -0.08 13.97 -11.22
C THR A 107 0.98 14.91 -10.68
N GLN A 108 1.38 15.88 -11.49
CA GLN A 108 2.11 17.08 -11.07
C GLN A 108 1.31 18.31 -11.51
N GLN A 109 1.07 19.23 -10.59
CA GLN A 109 0.33 20.47 -10.86
C GLN A 109 1.14 21.67 -10.38
N GLU A 110 1.39 22.63 -11.27
CA GLU A 110 1.99 23.91 -10.93
C GLU A 110 1.03 24.71 -10.05
N GLY A 111 1.55 25.30 -8.96
CA GLY A 111 0.76 26.00 -7.97
C GLY A 111 -0.26 25.14 -7.23
N GLY A 112 -0.20 23.81 -7.41
CA GLY A 112 -1.11 22.89 -6.71
C GLY A 112 -0.88 22.88 -5.21
N THR A 113 -1.94 22.55 -4.47
CA THR A 113 -1.92 22.34 -3.02
C THR A 113 -2.40 20.93 -2.70
N LEU A 114 -1.70 20.26 -1.77
CA LEU A 114 -2.04 18.91 -1.34
C LEU A 114 -3.23 18.89 -0.35
N PRO A 115 -4.07 17.84 -0.41
CA PRO A 115 -4.08 16.78 -1.41
C PRO A 115 -4.54 17.30 -2.77
N LEU A 116 -3.98 16.76 -3.85
CA LEU A 116 -4.42 17.09 -5.19
C LEU A 116 -5.78 16.44 -5.50
N ASN A 117 -6.56 17.08 -6.37
CA ASN A 117 -7.72 16.41 -6.96
C ASN A 117 -7.25 15.60 -8.20
N PRO A 118 -7.33 14.27 -8.19
CA PRO A 118 -6.82 13.44 -9.28
C PRO A 118 -7.55 13.65 -10.62
N CYS A 119 -8.74 14.26 -10.58
CA CYS A 119 -9.57 14.56 -11.75
C CYS A 119 -9.66 16.06 -12.06
N ALA A 120 -8.85 16.90 -11.41
CA ALA A 120 -8.88 18.34 -11.66
C ALA A 120 -8.40 18.68 -13.07
N THR A 121 -8.96 19.75 -13.61
CA THR A 121 -8.40 20.44 -14.77
C THR A 121 -7.48 21.56 -14.30
N PHE A 122 -6.31 21.68 -14.90
CA PHE A 122 -5.35 22.74 -14.58
C PHE A 122 -4.61 23.16 -15.86
N THR A 123 -4.01 24.34 -15.81
CA THR A 123 -3.35 24.92 -17.00
C THR A 123 -1.95 24.36 -17.19
N TRP A 124 -1.21 24.15 -16.06
CA TRP A 124 0.18 23.73 -16.10
C TRP A 124 0.39 22.53 -15.19
N GLY A 125 0.99 21.49 -15.75
CA GLY A 125 1.27 20.25 -15.07
C GLY A 125 1.19 19.06 -16.00
N SER A 126 1.11 17.86 -15.40
CA SER A 126 1.01 16.61 -16.15
C SER A 126 0.24 15.56 -15.36
N VAL A 127 -0.47 14.69 -16.08
CA VAL A 127 -1.12 13.50 -15.56
C VAL A 127 -0.69 12.31 -16.40
N VAL A 128 -0.21 11.25 -15.74
CA VAL A 128 0.19 10.02 -16.43
C VAL A 128 -0.44 8.84 -15.72
N ASP A 129 -1.08 7.98 -16.51
CA ASP A 129 -1.70 6.74 -16.03
C ASP A 129 -0.92 5.51 -16.47
N PHE A 130 -0.82 4.53 -15.58
CA PHE A 130 -0.15 3.25 -15.77
C PHE A 130 -1.08 2.11 -15.37
N GLN A 131 -0.83 0.91 -15.90
CA GLN A 131 -1.54 -0.29 -15.49
C GLN A 131 -0.88 -0.90 -14.24
N VAL A 132 -1.69 -1.30 -13.28
CA VAL A 132 -1.30 -2.13 -12.15
C VAL A 132 -2.10 -3.42 -12.19
N ILE A 133 -1.43 -4.55 -11.97
CA ILE A 133 -2.06 -5.87 -11.83
C ILE A 133 -1.89 -6.28 -10.38
N VAL A 134 -2.99 -6.29 -9.63
CA VAL A 134 -2.99 -6.72 -8.22
C VAL A 134 -3.18 -8.22 -8.16
N THR A 135 -2.25 -8.92 -7.51
CA THR A 135 -2.36 -10.35 -7.20
C THR A 135 -2.67 -10.54 -5.72
N ALA A 136 -3.56 -11.47 -5.41
CA ALA A 136 -3.79 -11.83 -4.02
C ALA A 136 -2.51 -12.46 -3.44
N GLY A 137 -2.03 -11.94 -2.33
CA GLY A 137 -1.02 -12.61 -1.52
C GLY A 137 -1.53 -13.95 -1.00
N ALA A 138 -0.63 -14.78 -0.52
CA ALA A 138 -1.06 -15.99 0.17
C ALA A 138 -2.05 -15.60 1.29
N PRO A 139 -3.18 -16.30 1.41
CA PRO A 139 -4.10 -16.02 2.50
C PRO A 139 -3.33 -16.12 3.81
N ILE A 140 -3.44 -15.09 4.65
CA ILE A 140 -2.94 -15.17 6.02
C ILE A 140 -3.81 -16.21 6.69
N THR A 141 -3.39 -17.46 6.67
CA THR A 141 -4.04 -18.49 7.44
C THR A 141 -3.63 -18.25 8.90
N CYS A 142 -4.54 -17.67 9.69
CA CYS A 142 -4.40 -17.73 11.13
C CYS A 142 -4.53 -19.21 11.53
N ALA A 143 -3.42 -19.92 11.47
CA ALA A 143 -3.39 -21.30 11.92
C ALA A 143 -3.64 -21.33 13.43
N PHE A 144 -4.62 -22.11 13.86
CA PHE A 144 -4.90 -22.28 15.28
C PHE A 144 -3.68 -22.83 16.01
N PRO A 145 -3.40 -22.35 17.22
CA PRO A 145 -2.38 -22.98 18.07
C PRO A 145 -2.72 -24.46 18.27
N SER A 146 -1.71 -25.29 18.32
CA SER A 146 -1.88 -26.73 18.58
C SER A 146 -1.05 -27.16 19.80
N GLY A 147 -1.25 -28.39 20.28
CA GLY A 147 -0.48 -28.92 21.38
C GLY A 147 -0.69 -28.18 22.71
N LEU A 148 -1.86 -27.58 22.89
CA LEU A 148 -2.20 -26.90 24.16
C LEU A 148 -1.99 -27.85 25.33
N ASN A 149 -1.18 -27.44 26.31
CA ASN A 149 -0.91 -28.22 27.52
C ASN A 149 -0.78 -27.32 28.74
N VAL A 150 -1.00 -27.91 29.90
CA VAL A 150 -0.84 -27.25 31.20
C VAL A 150 0.13 -28.09 32.02
N THR A 151 1.16 -27.42 32.53
CA THR A 151 2.17 -28.03 33.39
C THR A 151 2.30 -27.24 34.69
N ALA A 152 3.00 -27.77 35.67
CA ALA A 152 3.24 -27.11 36.95
C ALA A 152 1.97 -26.51 37.63
N LEU A 153 0.85 -27.21 37.51
CA LEU A 153 -0.42 -26.75 38.07
C LEU A 153 -0.37 -26.74 39.62
N THR A 154 -0.64 -25.57 40.20
CA THR A 154 -0.76 -25.37 41.63
C THR A 154 -2.14 -24.77 41.94
N SER A 155 -2.40 -24.45 43.23
CA SER A 155 -3.63 -23.75 43.59
C SER A 155 -3.71 -22.28 43.12
N THR A 156 -2.59 -21.70 42.69
CA THR A 156 -2.49 -20.27 42.36
C THR A 156 -1.77 -19.98 41.03
N SER A 157 -1.19 -21.00 40.36
CA SER A 157 -0.44 -20.83 39.12
C SER A 157 -0.52 -22.07 38.24
N ALA A 158 -0.29 -21.84 36.94
CA ALA A 158 -0.13 -22.90 35.96
C ALA A 158 0.82 -22.42 34.87
N ASP A 159 1.63 -23.33 34.33
CA ASP A 159 2.41 -23.06 33.11
C ASP A 159 1.62 -23.55 31.90
N LEU A 160 1.43 -22.68 30.94
CA LEU A 160 0.70 -22.97 29.70
C LEU A 160 1.71 -23.12 28.55
N GLY A 161 1.56 -24.17 27.78
CA GLY A 161 2.35 -24.39 26.58
C GLY A 161 1.47 -24.63 25.36
N TRP A 162 1.94 -24.20 24.20
CA TRP A 162 1.31 -24.44 22.89
C TRP A 162 2.34 -24.37 21.78
N THR A 163 1.96 -24.87 20.61
CA THR A 163 2.72 -24.67 19.37
C THR A 163 2.09 -23.52 18.60
N ASP A 164 2.86 -22.46 18.35
CA ASP A 164 2.45 -21.39 17.46
C ASP A 164 2.58 -21.85 16.00
N ASN A 165 1.45 -22.04 15.33
CA ASN A 165 1.40 -22.42 13.91
C ASN A 165 1.27 -21.17 13.00
N SER A 166 1.13 -19.98 13.58
CA SER A 166 1.01 -18.72 12.82
C SER A 166 2.34 -18.10 12.45
N GLY A 167 3.41 -18.48 13.18
CA GLY A 167 4.75 -17.89 13.03
C GLY A 167 4.85 -16.44 13.54
N SER A 168 3.83 -15.92 14.22
CA SER A 168 3.83 -14.56 14.74
C SER A 168 4.68 -14.39 15.99
N GLY A 169 4.86 -15.47 16.76
CA GLY A 169 5.55 -15.47 18.06
C GLY A 169 4.81 -14.66 19.13
N ILE A 170 3.58 -14.22 18.87
CA ILE A 170 2.76 -13.42 19.78
C ILE A 170 1.42 -14.09 19.97
N ALA A 171 1.01 -14.33 21.21
CA ALA A 171 -0.29 -14.88 21.53
C ALA A 171 -1.06 -13.99 22.51
N ASN A 172 -2.37 -14.05 22.43
CA ASN A 172 -3.28 -13.53 23.44
C ASN A 172 -3.89 -14.73 24.18
N ILE A 173 -3.81 -14.73 25.48
CA ILE A 173 -4.34 -15.79 26.34
C ILE A 173 -5.55 -15.26 27.10
N GLU A 174 -6.68 -15.94 26.96
CA GLU A 174 -7.86 -15.67 27.75
C GLU A 174 -8.12 -16.84 28.73
N TRP A 175 -8.38 -16.54 29.97
CA TRP A 175 -8.63 -17.53 31.00
C TRP A 175 -9.78 -17.14 31.91
N GLY A 176 -10.46 -18.13 32.50
CA GLY A 176 -11.60 -17.92 33.36
C GLY A 176 -12.05 -19.19 34.07
N PRO A 177 -13.13 -19.14 34.84
CA PRO A 177 -13.75 -20.33 35.42
C PRO A 177 -14.15 -21.36 34.39
N SER A 178 -14.22 -22.63 34.76
CA SER A 178 -14.65 -23.68 33.84
C SER A 178 -16.01 -23.32 33.21
N GLY A 179 -16.03 -23.34 31.84
CA GLY A 179 -17.21 -23.01 31.05
C GLY A 179 -17.44 -21.52 30.80
N PHE A 180 -16.45 -20.65 31.05
CA PHE A 180 -16.57 -19.24 30.65
C PHE A 180 -16.73 -19.09 29.11
N THR A 181 -17.44 -18.07 28.71
CA THR A 181 -17.63 -17.75 27.30
C THR A 181 -16.43 -16.95 26.78
N GLN A 182 -15.90 -17.31 25.61
CA GLN A 182 -14.83 -16.55 24.96
C GLN A 182 -15.20 -15.06 24.81
N GLY A 183 -14.28 -14.18 25.13
CA GLY A 183 -14.49 -12.73 25.19
C GLY A 183 -14.96 -12.20 26.56
N THR A 184 -15.17 -13.06 27.55
CA THR A 184 -15.61 -12.68 28.90
C THR A 184 -14.61 -13.01 30.01
N GLY A 185 -13.49 -13.64 29.65
CA GLY A 185 -12.44 -14.02 30.58
C GLY A 185 -11.42 -12.93 30.88
N ASN A 186 -10.43 -13.27 31.68
CA ASN A 186 -9.27 -12.41 31.91
C ASN A 186 -8.30 -12.55 30.74
N LEU A 187 -7.87 -11.42 30.17
CA LEU A 187 -7.00 -11.39 28.96
C LEU A 187 -5.56 -11.04 29.34
N ILE A 188 -4.61 -11.83 28.84
CA ILE A 188 -3.18 -11.52 28.80
C ILE A 188 -2.79 -11.32 27.33
N THR A 189 -2.24 -10.17 26.99
CA THR A 189 -1.89 -9.80 25.61
C THR A 189 -0.40 -9.76 25.40
N GLY A 190 0.04 -10.21 24.20
CA GLY A 190 1.41 -10.02 23.75
C GLY A 190 2.45 -10.90 24.47
N THR A 191 2.08 -12.14 24.78
CA THR A 191 3.01 -13.14 25.38
C THR A 191 3.68 -13.99 24.32
#